data_e4b4e9b9a5c9cc9156bf1f538683002d
#
_entry.id   e4b4e9b9a5c9cc9156bf1f538683002d
#
_cell.length_a   1.000
_cell.length_b   1.000
_cell.length_c   1.000
_cell.angle_alpha   90.00
_cell.angle_beta   90.00
_cell.angle_gamma   90.00
#
_symmetry.space_group_name_H-M   'P 1'
#
loop_
_entity.id
_entity.type
_entity.pdbx_description
1 polymer ?
#
loop_
_entity_poly.entity_id
_entity_poly.type
_entity_poly.pdbx_seq_one_letter_code
_entity_poly.pdbx_strand_id
1 'polypeptide(L)'
;MSTIPQTNDTARTARSQPSEAAIAGFAVPTWMHRVGGWQHRHPRAAIKLGNFDTRMAAEAIEDISIVAPIYVAGLARSGTTILLELLAEHPQVATHRYRDFPPVFTPWLWDRWLARVPQNAETATERAHGDGIAVTSQSPEAFEEVLWMAFFERIHDSTHSNVLDAQTRNPEFEQFYRDHIRKLLAIRKRQRYAAKGNYNLMRLQYLQSLFSDACFVL
;
A
#
# COMPACT_ATOMS: atom_id res chain seq x y z
N MET A 1 -55.91 -18.46 41.52
CA MET A 1 -55.89 -17.24 40.68
C MET A 1 -54.85 -16.35 41.26
N SER A 2 -53.68 -16.31 40.67
CA SER A 2 -52.60 -15.45 41.12
C SER A 2 -52.01 -14.76 39.90
N THR A 3 -52.22 -13.46 39.87
CA THR A 3 -51.86 -12.50 38.79
C THR A 3 -50.40 -12.13 38.95
N ILE A 4 -49.57 -12.37 37.93
CA ILE A 4 -48.17 -11.95 37.82
C ILE A 4 -48.16 -10.57 37.18
N PRO A 5 -47.47 -9.55 37.75
CA PRO A 5 -47.33 -8.26 37.10
C PRO A 5 -46.21 -8.31 36.02
N GLN A 6 -46.56 -7.81 34.83
CA GLN A 6 -45.59 -7.57 33.75
C GLN A 6 -44.78 -6.31 34.08
N THR A 7 -43.48 -6.47 34.20
CA THR A 7 -42.53 -5.35 34.24
C THR A 7 -42.15 -4.99 32.81
N ASN A 8 -42.55 -3.82 32.35
CA ASN A 8 -42.05 -3.15 31.15
C ASN A 8 -40.63 -2.69 31.40
N ASP A 9 -39.68 -3.35 30.78
CA ASP A 9 -38.30 -2.88 30.73
C ASP A 9 -37.99 -2.40 29.30
N THR A 10 -38.27 -1.14 29.05
CA THR A 10 -37.88 -0.43 27.83
C THR A 10 -36.64 0.43 28.11
N ALA A 11 -35.52 -0.23 28.40
CA ALA A 11 -34.20 0.39 28.32
C ALA A 11 -33.65 0.24 26.89
N ARG A 12 -34.20 1.03 25.97
CA ARG A 12 -33.68 1.21 24.62
C ARG A 12 -32.42 2.05 24.73
N THR A 13 -31.26 1.38 24.82
CA THR A 13 -29.93 2.00 24.72
C THR A 13 -29.84 2.81 23.42
N ALA A 14 -29.95 4.12 23.53
CA ALA A 14 -29.68 5.04 22.45
C ALA A 14 -28.22 4.87 22.04
N ARG A 15 -27.97 4.15 20.94
CA ARG A 15 -26.68 4.23 20.23
C ARG A 15 -26.55 5.69 19.77
N SER A 16 -25.68 6.44 20.43
CA SER A 16 -25.25 7.75 19.97
C SER A 16 -24.69 7.58 18.56
N GLN A 17 -25.32 8.20 17.58
CA GLN A 17 -24.76 8.32 16.24
C GLN A 17 -23.44 9.08 16.37
N PRO A 18 -22.34 8.62 15.73
CA PRO A 18 -21.11 9.38 15.72
C PRO A 18 -21.40 10.76 15.10
N SER A 19 -20.91 11.82 15.75
CA SER A 19 -21.07 13.19 15.28
C SER A 19 -20.47 13.32 13.87
N GLU A 20 -21.09 14.12 13.00
CA GLU A 20 -20.60 14.40 11.63
C GLU A 20 -19.13 14.86 11.58
N ALA A 21 -18.58 15.39 12.68
CA ALA A 21 -17.17 15.72 12.82
C ALA A 21 -16.23 14.50 12.88
N ALA A 22 -16.74 13.30 13.21
CA ALA A 22 -15.95 12.06 13.25
C ALA A 22 -15.81 11.36 11.88
N ILE A 23 -16.49 11.87 10.84
CA ILE A 23 -16.44 11.32 9.48
C ILE A 23 -15.46 12.10 8.58
N ALA A 24 -14.74 13.10 9.11
CA ALA A 24 -13.65 13.76 8.41
C ALA A 24 -12.40 12.84 8.39
N GLY A 25 -12.57 11.64 7.80
CA GLY A 25 -11.45 10.78 7.43
C GLY A 25 -10.47 11.55 6.55
N PHE A 26 -9.22 11.15 6.50
CA PHE A 26 -8.15 11.74 5.70
C PHE A 26 -8.65 12.19 4.32
N ALA A 27 -8.98 13.48 4.22
CA ALA A 27 -9.51 14.07 2.98
C ALA A 27 -8.36 14.17 1.97
N VAL A 28 -8.32 13.23 1.05
CA VAL A 28 -7.33 13.25 -0.04
C VAL A 28 -7.59 14.51 -0.90
N PRO A 29 -6.61 15.43 -1.03
CA PRO A 29 -6.79 16.63 -1.85
C PRO A 29 -7.21 16.29 -3.28
N THR A 30 -8.03 17.13 -3.88
CA THR A 30 -8.60 16.90 -5.23
C THR A 30 -7.52 16.66 -6.30
N TRP A 31 -6.36 17.32 -6.20
CA TRP A 31 -5.26 17.12 -7.14
C TRP A 31 -4.67 15.71 -7.05
N MET A 32 -4.61 15.11 -5.85
CA MET A 32 -4.14 13.74 -5.65
C MET A 32 -5.08 12.74 -6.34
N HIS A 33 -6.40 12.93 -6.23
CA HIS A 33 -7.38 12.14 -6.97
C HIS A 33 -7.20 12.27 -8.49
N ARG A 34 -6.89 13.48 -8.98
CA ARG A 34 -6.64 13.71 -10.42
C ARG A 34 -5.39 12.97 -10.90
N VAL A 35 -4.30 13.03 -10.15
CA VAL A 35 -3.04 12.34 -10.51
C VAL A 35 -3.23 10.83 -10.45
N GLY A 36 -3.80 10.28 -9.38
CA GLY A 36 -4.08 8.85 -9.27
C GLY A 36 -5.03 8.35 -10.37
N GLY A 37 -6.10 9.09 -10.65
CA GLY A 37 -7.03 8.80 -11.74
C GLY A 37 -6.40 8.89 -13.13
N TRP A 38 -5.43 9.79 -13.33
CA TRP A 38 -4.68 9.86 -14.58
C TRP A 38 -3.78 8.64 -14.76
N GLN A 39 -3.03 8.24 -13.73
CA GLN A 39 -2.18 7.04 -13.76
C GLN A 39 -2.99 5.78 -14.09
N HIS A 40 -4.16 5.64 -13.48
CA HIS A 40 -5.06 4.51 -13.76
C HIS A 40 -5.56 4.49 -15.21
N ARG A 41 -5.89 5.66 -15.78
CA ARG A 41 -6.37 5.78 -17.18
C ARG A 41 -5.25 5.67 -18.21
N HIS A 42 -4.00 5.95 -17.83
CA HIS A 42 -2.85 6.00 -18.73
C HIS A 42 -1.68 5.15 -18.20
N PRO A 43 -1.87 3.83 -17.99
CA PRO A 43 -0.87 2.97 -17.35
C PRO A 43 0.47 2.97 -18.12
N ARG A 44 0.44 2.94 -19.46
CA ARG A 44 1.65 2.98 -20.27
C ARG A 44 2.45 4.28 -20.09
N ALA A 45 1.78 5.42 -19.90
CA ALA A 45 2.45 6.68 -19.63
C ALA A 45 3.04 6.70 -18.21
N ALA A 46 2.32 6.15 -17.23
CA ALA A 46 2.80 6.00 -15.86
C ALA A 46 4.04 5.08 -15.80
N ILE A 47 4.04 3.96 -16.53
CA ILE A 47 5.20 3.06 -16.66
C ILE A 47 6.40 3.79 -17.27
N LYS A 48 6.20 4.56 -18.37
CA LYS A 48 7.28 5.36 -18.99
C LYS A 48 7.88 6.38 -18.03
N LEU A 49 7.04 7.05 -17.23
CA LEU A 49 7.50 7.97 -16.17
C LEU A 49 8.27 7.21 -15.09
N GLY A 50 7.82 6.05 -14.68
CA GLY A 50 8.52 5.19 -13.72
C GLY A 50 9.88 4.71 -14.23
N ASN A 51 9.98 4.36 -15.52
CA ASN A 51 11.25 4.00 -16.16
C ASN A 51 12.19 5.21 -16.28
N PHE A 52 11.65 6.41 -16.49
CA PHE A 52 12.43 7.64 -16.43
C PHE A 52 12.96 7.88 -15.00
N ASP A 53 12.11 7.73 -13.99
CA ASP A 53 12.47 7.83 -12.59
C ASP A 53 13.58 6.84 -12.19
N THR A 54 13.53 5.61 -12.73
CA THR A 54 14.58 4.60 -12.54
C THR A 54 15.91 5.05 -13.15
N ARG A 55 15.89 5.63 -14.36
CA ARG A 55 17.13 6.18 -14.96
C ARG A 55 17.73 7.32 -14.14
N MET A 56 16.89 8.17 -13.54
CA MET A 56 17.35 9.24 -12.66
C MET A 56 17.91 8.74 -11.32
N ALA A 57 17.51 7.54 -10.91
CA ALA A 57 17.96 6.87 -9.68
C ALA A 57 19.12 5.90 -9.94
N ALA A 58 19.56 5.68 -11.18
CA ALA A 58 20.43 4.57 -11.59
C ALA A 58 21.66 4.40 -10.68
N GLU A 59 22.45 5.46 -10.50
CA GLU A 59 23.65 5.46 -9.65
C GLU A 59 23.34 5.10 -8.18
N ALA A 60 22.19 5.51 -7.68
CA ALA A 60 21.80 5.29 -6.29
C ALA A 60 21.27 3.89 -6.02
N ILE A 61 20.87 3.13 -7.05
CA ILE A 61 20.25 1.82 -6.90
C ILE A 61 21.07 0.66 -7.49
N GLU A 62 22.17 0.94 -8.21
CA GLU A 62 22.95 -0.10 -8.90
C GLU A 62 23.50 -1.15 -7.94
N ASP A 63 23.99 -0.74 -6.77
CA ASP A 63 24.60 -1.64 -5.77
C ASP A 63 23.55 -2.19 -4.77
N ILE A 64 22.27 -1.85 -4.91
CA ILE A 64 21.24 -2.30 -3.98
C ILE A 64 20.75 -3.69 -4.37
N SER A 65 21.03 -4.67 -3.52
CA SER A 65 20.45 -6.00 -3.60
C SER A 65 19.14 -6.07 -2.83
N ILE A 66 18.15 -6.76 -3.41
CA ILE A 66 16.89 -7.08 -2.74
C ILE A 66 17.09 -8.42 -2.04
N VAL A 67 17.08 -8.41 -0.71
CA VAL A 67 17.33 -9.61 0.10
C VAL A 67 16.11 -9.91 0.96
N ALA A 68 15.62 -11.13 0.86
CA ALA A 68 14.54 -11.69 1.67
C ALA A 68 13.35 -10.71 1.85
N PRO A 69 12.73 -10.20 0.75
CA PRO A 69 11.59 -9.28 0.87
C PRO A 69 10.43 -9.95 1.61
N ILE A 70 9.67 -9.18 2.39
CA ILE A 70 8.58 -9.66 3.22
C ILE A 70 7.26 -9.29 2.56
N TYR A 71 6.42 -10.27 2.32
CA TYR A 71 5.07 -10.08 1.80
C TYR A 71 4.03 -10.52 2.81
N VAL A 72 3.30 -9.55 3.36
CA VAL A 72 2.16 -9.81 4.22
C VAL A 72 0.94 -9.99 3.32
N ALA A 73 0.36 -11.19 3.36
CA ALA A 73 -0.80 -11.56 2.57
C ALA A 73 -1.92 -12.05 3.50
N GLY A 74 -3.14 -11.65 3.25
CA GLY A 74 -4.27 -12.06 4.08
C GLY A 74 -5.57 -11.42 3.58
N LEU A 75 -6.67 -11.96 4.04
CA LEU A 75 -7.99 -11.41 3.72
C LEU A 75 -8.16 -10.00 4.31
N ALA A 76 -9.08 -9.25 3.75
CA ALA A 76 -9.46 -7.97 4.33
C ALA A 76 -9.86 -8.15 5.80
N ARG A 77 -9.39 -7.25 6.69
CA ARG A 77 -9.65 -7.26 8.14
C ARG A 77 -9.01 -8.41 8.93
N SER A 78 -7.97 -9.05 8.39
CA SER A 78 -7.20 -10.10 9.08
C SER A 78 -6.01 -9.55 9.91
N GLY A 79 -5.92 -8.23 10.15
CA GLY A 79 -4.83 -7.63 10.93
C GLY A 79 -3.56 -7.33 10.13
N THR A 80 -3.54 -7.56 8.82
CA THR A 80 -2.36 -7.34 7.95
C THR A 80 -1.83 -5.91 7.98
N THR A 81 -2.66 -4.91 8.24
CA THR A 81 -2.23 -3.51 8.38
C THR A 81 -1.40 -3.32 9.63
N ILE A 82 -1.86 -3.81 10.79
CA ILE A 82 -1.14 -3.71 12.06
C ILE A 82 0.20 -4.44 11.94
N LEU A 83 0.22 -5.59 11.27
CA LEU A 83 1.45 -6.33 11.04
C LEU A 83 2.43 -5.55 10.16
N LEU A 84 1.96 -4.88 9.11
CA LEU A 84 2.83 -4.01 8.29
C LEU A 84 3.37 -2.85 9.11
N GLU A 85 2.57 -2.24 9.99
CA GLU A 85 3.01 -1.18 10.89
C GLU A 85 4.13 -1.66 11.82
N LEU A 86 3.94 -2.82 12.46
CA LEU A 86 4.98 -3.42 13.31
C LEU A 86 6.27 -3.73 12.54
N LEU A 87 6.16 -4.25 11.32
CA LEU A 87 7.33 -4.48 10.46
C LEU A 87 8.03 -3.18 10.07
N ALA A 88 7.28 -2.12 9.79
CA ALA A 88 7.81 -0.82 9.39
C ALA A 88 8.57 -0.09 10.52
N GLU A 89 8.29 -0.41 11.79
CA GLU A 89 9.07 0.08 12.94
C GLU A 89 10.50 -0.49 12.97
N HIS A 90 10.72 -1.63 12.33
CA HIS A 90 12.06 -2.21 12.33
C HIS A 90 13.03 -1.35 11.51
N PRO A 91 14.23 -1.00 12.06
CA PRO A 91 15.13 -0.02 11.46
C PRO A 91 15.72 -0.45 10.11
N GLN A 92 15.64 -1.70 9.73
CA GLN A 92 16.12 -2.19 8.44
C GLN A 92 15.02 -2.37 7.39
N VAL A 93 13.74 -2.17 7.74
CA VAL A 93 12.62 -2.43 6.84
C VAL A 93 12.16 -1.16 6.15
N ALA A 94 12.04 -1.23 4.83
CA ALA A 94 11.44 -0.22 3.98
C ALA A 94 10.05 -0.67 3.53
N THR A 95 9.09 0.25 3.55
CA THR A 95 7.74 0.06 3.04
C THR A 95 7.34 1.27 2.20
N HIS A 96 6.27 1.13 1.43
CA HIS A 96 5.52 2.30 0.98
C HIS A 96 4.94 3.05 2.18
N ARG A 97 4.81 4.38 2.04
CA ARG A 97 4.21 5.26 3.04
C ARG A 97 3.12 6.12 2.40
N TYR A 98 2.21 6.65 3.20
CA TYR A 98 1.17 7.56 2.71
C TYR A 98 1.73 8.71 1.88
N ARG A 99 2.90 9.27 2.24
CA ARG A 99 3.58 10.33 1.48
C ARG A 99 4.01 9.92 0.07
N ASP A 100 4.07 8.64 -0.25
CA ASP A 100 4.46 8.15 -1.59
C ASP A 100 3.32 8.28 -2.60
N PHE A 101 2.09 8.50 -2.12
CA PHE A 101 0.94 8.80 -2.96
C PHE A 101 0.89 10.30 -3.30
N PRO A 102 0.44 10.72 -4.49
CA PRO A 102 -0.12 9.89 -5.56
C PRO A 102 0.89 9.35 -6.60
N PRO A 103 2.14 9.86 -6.73
CA PRO A 103 2.98 9.46 -7.86
C PRO A 103 3.77 8.17 -7.56
N VAL A 104 3.04 7.08 -7.23
CA VAL A 104 3.60 5.79 -6.85
C VAL A 104 4.64 5.27 -7.86
N PHE A 105 4.49 5.58 -9.16
CA PHE A 105 5.42 5.14 -10.20
C PHE A 105 6.78 5.86 -10.16
N THR A 106 6.85 7.03 -9.54
CA THR A 106 8.05 7.88 -9.54
C THR A 106 8.53 8.23 -8.13
N PRO A 107 8.80 7.21 -7.26
CA PRO A 107 9.12 7.45 -5.86
C PRO A 107 10.42 8.23 -5.65
N TRP A 108 11.43 8.06 -6.53
CA TRP A 108 12.72 8.73 -6.41
C TRP A 108 12.62 10.24 -6.62
N LEU A 109 12.03 10.67 -7.72
CA LEU A 109 11.85 12.09 -8.03
C LEU A 109 10.89 12.75 -7.03
N TRP A 110 9.85 12.04 -6.62
CA TRP A 110 8.88 12.51 -5.65
C TRP A 110 9.50 12.75 -4.27
N ASP A 111 10.29 11.81 -3.77
CA ASP A 111 10.99 11.98 -2.48
C ASP A 111 11.96 13.16 -2.52
N ARG A 112 12.71 13.33 -3.62
CA ARG A 112 13.61 14.48 -3.79
C ARG A 112 12.86 15.81 -3.87
N TRP A 113 11.67 15.82 -4.47
CA TRP A 113 10.81 16.99 -4.47
C TRP A 113 10.28 17.29 -3.07
N LEU A 114 9.76 16.29 -2.35
CA LEU A 114 9.29 16.45 -0.98
C LEU A 114 10.38 16.94 -0.02
N ALA A 115 11.63 16.54 -0.23
CA ALA A 115 12.76 17.01 0.57
C ALA A 115 13.02 18.52 0.43
N ARG A 116 12.50 19.16 -0.63
CA ARG A 116 12.63 20.61 -0.89
C ARG A 116 11.42 21.42 -0.44
N VAL A 117 10.31 20.75 -0.13
CA VAL A 117 9.08 21.41 0.33
C VAL A 117 9.10 21.48 1.84
N PRO A 118 8.84 22.66 2.45
CA PRO A 118 8.71 22.75 3.91
C PRO A 118 7.67 21.77 4.43
N GLN A 119 8.05 20.97 5.38
CA GLN A 119 7.13 20.03 6.05
C GLN A 119 6.49 20.75 7.24
N ASN A 120 5.18 20.93 7.19
CA ASN A 120 4.44 21.38 8.38
C ASN A 120 4.33 20.23 9.38
N ALA A 121 4.23 20.58 10.66
CA ALA A 121 3.95 19.57 11.69
C ALA A 121 2.63 18.86 11.35
N GLU A 122 2.70 17.55 11.15
CA GLU A 122 1.52 16.75 10.82
C GLU A 122 0.83 16.29 12.11
N THR A 123 -0.48 16.49 12.15
CA THR A 123 -1.34 15.88 13.15
C THR A 123 -1.79 14.52 12.62
N ALA A 124 -1.65 13.49 13.43
CA ALA A 124 -2.17 12.17 13.08
C ALA A 124 -3.69 12.27 12.90
N THR A 125 -4.19 11.70 11.80
CA THR A 125 -5.62 11.66 11.46
C THR A 125 -6.06 10.22 11.30
N GLU A 126 -7.32 9.93 11.60
CA GLU A 126 -7.86 8.60 11.35
C GLU A 126 -7.88 8.31 9.84
N ARG A 127 -7.45 7.10 9.47
CA ARG A 127 -7.44 6.70 8.05
C ARG A 127 -8.86 6.58 7.49
N ALA A 128 -8.98 6.73 6.16
CA ALA A 128 -10.26 6.78 5.44
C ALA A 128 -11.19 5.55 5.64
N HIS A 129 -10.66 4.46 6.20
CA HIS A 129 -11.44 3.23 6.44
C HIS A 129 -12.22 3.22 7.75
N GLY A 130 -12.09 4.24 8.61
CA GLY A 130 -12.83 4.34 9.87
C GLY A 130 -12.61 3.17 10.82
N ASP A 131 -11.39 2.66 10.89
CA ASP A 131 -11.01 1.49 11.70
C ASP A 131 -10.24 1.85 12.98
N GLY A 132 -10.23 3.12 13.35
CA GLY A 132 -9.59 3.64 14.57
C GLY A 132 -8.07 3.75 14.47
N ILE A 133 -7.46 3.48 13.30
CA ILE A 133 -6.02 3.60 13.12
C ILE A 133 -5.68 5.04 12.74
N ALA A 134 -4.90 5.71 13.60
CA ALA A 134 -4.37 7.02 13.31
C ALA A 134 -3.15 6.93 12.40
N VAL A 135 -3.13 7.71 11.33
CA VAL A 135 -2.06 7.70 10.32
C VAL A 135 -1.48 9.10 10.13
N THR A 136 -0.22 9.11 9.74
CA THR A 136 0.50 10.31 9.27
C THR A 136 1.01 10.04 7.85
N SER A 137 1.64 11.02 7.22
CA SER A 137 2.32 10.81 5.94
C SER A 137 3.43 9.74 6.02
N GLN A 138 3.93 9.47 7.21
CA GLN A 138 5.00 8.48 7.44
C GLN A 138 4.48 7.06 7.70
N SER A 139 3.18 6.89 7.96
CA SER A 139 2.58 5.57 8.19
C SER A 139 2.69 4.69 6.94
N PRO A 140 2.94 3.37 7.11
CA PRO A 140 3.03 2.45 5.99
C PRO A 140 1.68 2.23 5.31
N GLU A 141 1.70 2.04 3.98
CA GLU A 141 0.47 1.74 3.23
C GLU A 141 0.73 0.80 2.04
N ALA A 142 -0.33 0.14 1.58
CA ALA A 142 -0.33 -0.87 0.55
C ALA A 142 -0.58 -0.27 -0.85
N PHE A 143 0.43 0.38 -1.44
CA PHE A 143 0.27 1.04 -2.74
C PHE A 143 0.69 0.19 -3.95
N GLU A 144 1.20 -1.02 -3.74
CA GLU A 144 1.69 -1.85 -4.85
C GLU A 144 0.61 -2.20 -5.88
N GLU A 145 -0.66 -2.27 -5.46
CA GLU A 145 -1.73 -2.74 -6.34
C GLU A 145 -1.87 -1.90 -7.61
N VAL A 146 -1.55 -0.60 -7.55
CA VAL A 146 -1.57 0.26 -8.73
C VAL A 146 -0.49 -0.12 -9.76
N LEU A 147 0.63 -0.68 -9.30
CA LEU A 147 1.69 -1.21 -10.18
C LEU A 147 1.21 -2.49 -10.86
N TRP A 148 0.66 -3.43 -10.07
CA TRP A 148 0.12 -4.68 -10.60
C TRP A 148 -0.94 -4.42 -11.67
N MET A 149 -1.89 -3.55 -11.41
CA MET A 149 -2.95 -3.18 -12.36
C MET A 149 -2.42 -2.55 -13.66
N ALA A 150 -1.29 -1.86 -13.61
CA ALA A 150 -0.71 -1.21 -14.79
C ALA A 150 -0.05 -2.20 -15.75
N PHE A 151 0.50 -3.31 -15.23
CA PHE A 151 1.22 -4.30 -16.02
C PHE A 151 0.43 -5.58 -16.31
N PHE A 152 -0.60 -5.87 -15.53
CA PHE A 152 -1.46 -7.03 -15.71
C PHE A 152 -2.89 -6.55 -15.98
N GLU A 153 -3.17 -6.31 -17.26
CA GLU A 153 -4.52 -6.00 -17.72
C GLU A 153 -5.50 -7.07 -17.20
N ARG A 154 -6.68 -6.78 -16.77
CA ARG A 154 -7.69 -7.73 -16.32
C ARG A 154 -7.39 -8.46 -14.99
N ILE A 155 -6.35 -8.07 -14.22
CA ILE A 155 -6.04 -8.72 -12.93
C ILE A 155 -7.19 -8.61 -11.90
N HIS A 156 -8.10 -7.64 -12.11
CA HIS A 156 -9.33 -7.45 -11.32
C HIS A 156 -10.61 -7.75 -12.11
N ASP A 157 -10.48 -8.34 -13.30
CA ASP A 157 -11.64 -8.78 -14.09
C ASP A 157 -12.19 -10.09 -13.50
N SER A 158 -13.38 -10.04 -12.92
CA SER A 158 -14.04 -11.20 -12.29
C SER A 158 -14.31 -12.36 -13.24
N THR A 159 -14.21 -12.15 -14.57
CA THR A 159 -14.38 -13.20 -15.59
C THR A 159 -13.09 -13.95 -15.89
N HIS A 160 -11.96 -13.55 -15.29
CA HIS A 160 -10.64 -14.16 -15.50
C HIS A 160 -10.00 -14.54 -14.17
N SER A 161 -9.11 -15.54 -14.22
CA SER A 161 -8.27 -15.87 -13.08
C SER A 161 -7.31 -14.73 -12.78
N ASN A 162 -7.22 -14.32 -11.53
CA ASN A 162 -6.24 -13.37 -11.01
C ASN A 162 -5.03 -14.06 -10.35
N VAL A 163 -4.94 -15.40 -10.48
CA VAL A 163 -3.83 -16.19 -9.97
C VAL A 163 -2.63 -16.02 -10.89
N LEU A 164 -1.53 -15.56 -10.33
CA LEU A 164 -0.22 -15.52 -10.97
C LEU A 164 0.64 -16.62 -10.34
N ASP A 165 0.93 -17.62 -11.13
CA ASP A 165 1.67 -18.83 -10.73
C ASP A 165 3.17 -18.74 -11.02
N ALA A 166 3.90 -19.82 -10.75
CA ALA A 166 5.33 -19.90 -11.01
C ALA A 166 5.71 -19.90 -12.51
N GLN A 167 4.76 -20.17 -13.41
CA GLN A 167 4.95 -20.14 -14.86
C GLN A 167 4.65 -18.77 -15.47
N THR A 168 3.93 -17.92 -14.75
CA THR A 168 3.63 -16.56 -15.18
C THR A 168 4.93 -15.79 -15.43
N ARG A 169 5.00 -15.07 -16.56
CA ARG A 169 6.14 -14.24 -16.94
C ARG A 169 5.67 -12.89 -17.45
N ASN A 170 6.25 -11.85 -16.93
CA ASN A 170 6.12 -10.48 -17.41
C ASN A 170 7.46 -9.74 -17.20
N PRO A 171 8.43 -9.91 -18.12
CA PRO A 171 9.77 -9.35 -17.94
C PRO A 171 9.79 -7.83 -17.71
N GLU A 172 8.86 -7.10 -18.35
CA GLU A 172 8.74 -5.65 -18.17
C GLU A 172 8.34 -5.30 -16.73
N PHE A 173 7.33 -5.98 -16.19
CA PHE A 173 6.93 -5.83 -14.79
C PHE A 173 8.05 -6.27 -13.85
N GLU A 174 8.64 -7.41 -14.08
CA GLU A 174 9.67 -8.00 -13.21
C GLU A 174 10.86 -7.06 -13.03
N GLN A 175 11.33 -6.45 -14.13
CA GLN A 175 12.40 -5.48 -14.06
C GLN A 175 11.94 -4.18 -13.37
N PHE A 176 10.78 -3.65 -13.79
CA PHE A 176 10.21 -2.45 -13.19
C PHE A 176 10.03 -2.59 -11.68
N TYR A 177 9.49 -3.74 -11.24
CA TYR A 177 9.20 -4.00 -9.83
C TYR A 177 10.47 -4.13 -8.99
N ARG A 178 11.51 -4.81 -9.50
CA ARG A 178 12.82 -4.84 -8.83
C ARG A 178 13.42 -3.44 -8.69
N ASP A 179 13.40 -2.65 -9.73
CA ASP A 179 13.93 -1.28 -9.68
C ASP A 179 13.10 -0.39 -8.76
N HIS A 180 11.79 -0.59 -8.73
CA HIS A 180 10.90 0.11 -7.82
C HIS A 180 11.23 -0.17 -6.34
N ILE A 181 11.43 -1.44 -5.99
CA ILE A 181 11.86 -1.85 -4.64
C ILE A 181 13.23 -1.26 -4.30
N ARG A 182 14.20 -1.33 -5.21
CA ARG A 182 15.54 -0.73 -5.01
C ARG A 182 15.45 0.77 -4.73
N LYS A 183 14.60 1.51 -5.47
CA LYS A 183 14.36 2.93 -5.23
C LYS A 183 13.81 3.18 -3.82
N LEU A 184 12.85 2.38 -3.36
CA LEU A 184 12.32 2.51 -2.00
C LEU A 184 13.38 2.20 -0.94
N LEU A 185 14.20 1.17 -1.14
CA LEU A 185 15.32 0.85 -0.26
C LEU A 185 16.32 2.02 -0.17
N ALA A 186 16.69 2.61 -1.32
CA ALA A 186 17.57 3.77 -1.40
C ALA A 186 16.98 5.00 -0.67
N ILE A 187 15.73 5.36 -0.96
CA ILE A 187 15.03 6.49 -0.37
C ILE A 187 14.92 6.36 1.15
N ARG A 188 14.59 5.16 1.63
CA ARG A 188 14.42 4.88 3.07
C ARG A 188 15.74 4.61 3.77
N LYS A 189 16.84 4.41 3.02
CA LYS A 189 18.14 3.98 3.55
C LYS A 189 17.99 2.71 4.40
N ARG A 190 17.32 1.71 3.85
CA ARG A 190 16.99 0.44 4.50
C ARG A 190 17.47 -0.72 3.64
N GLN A 191 17.52 -1.92 4.22
CA GLN A 191 18.11 -3.10 3.60
C GLN A 191 17.07 -4.13 3.16
N ARG A 192 15.89 -4.14 3.76
CA ARG A 192 14.87 -5.15 3.53
C ARG A 192 13.53 -4.51 3.18
N TYR A 193 12.91 -5.00 2.15
CA TYR A 193 11.61 -4.50 1.72
C TYR A 193 10.47 -5.27 2.40
N ALA A 194 9.41 -4.59 2.76
CA ALA A 194 8.16 -5.21 3.20
C ALA A 194 6.96 -4.56 2.52
N ALA A 195 6.03 -5.39 2.08
CA ALA A 195 4.77 -4.96 1.49
C ALA A 195 3.61 -5.79 2.01
N LYS A 196 2.42 -5.21 1.94
CA LYS A 196 1.16 -5.86 2.26
C LYS A 196 0.23 -5.80 1.05
N GLY A 197 -0.49 -6.89 0.82
CA GLY A 197 -1.52 -6.91 -0.20
C GLY A 197 -2.48 -8.09 -0.02
N ASN A 198 -3.79 -7.83 -0.02
CA ASN A 198 -4.77 -8.91 0.05
C ASN A 198 -4.68 -9.84 -1.18
N TYR A 199 -4.39 -9.23 -2.34
CA TYR A 199 -4.22 -9.98 -3.59
C TYR A 199 -2.90 -10.75 -3.68
N ASN A 200 -1.95 -10.51 -2.76
CA ASN A 200 -0.70 -11.28 -2.71
C ASN A 200 -0.97 -12.78 -2.47
N LEU A 201 -2.11 -13.14 -1.85
CA LEU A 201 -2.54 -14.55 -1.73
C LEU A 201 -2.60 -15.26 -3.08
N MET A 202 -2.98 -14.55 -4.15
CA MET A 202 -3.09 -15.10 -5.51
C MET A 202 -1.75 -15.02 -6.28
N ARG A 203 -0.69 -14.48 -5.67
CA ARG A 203 0.59 -14.17 -6.33
C ARG A 203 1.80 -14.78 -5.62
N LEU A 204 1.59 -15.60 -4.58
CA LEU A 204 2.68 -16.15 -3.77
C LEU A 204 3.72 -16.89 -4.62
N GLN A 205 3.28 -17.75 -5.54
CA GLN A 205 4.18 -18.51 -6.40
C GLN A 205 4.94 -17.61 -7.37
N TYR A 206 4.28 -16.59 -7.92
CA TYR A 206 4.93 -15.63 -8.81
C TYR A 206 5.96 -14.78 -8.05
N LEU A 207 5.61 -14.26 -6.87
CA LEU A 207 6.53 -13.52 -6.01
C LEU A 207 7.74 -14.38 -5.59
N GLN A 208 7.50 -15.66 -5.26
CA GLN A 208 8.57 -16.62 -4.96
C GLN A 208 9.48 -16.88 -6.16
N SER A 209 8.94 -16.86 -7.38
CA SER A 209 9.74 -17.00 -8.61
C SER A 209 10.59 -15.74 -8.89
N LEU A 210 10.12 -14.56 -8.49
CA LEU A 210 10.87 -13.31 -8.61
C LEU A 210 11.98 -13.17 -7.56
N PHE A 211 11.70 -13.61 -6.34
CA PHE A 211 12.57 -13.52 -5.17
C PHE A 211 12.57 -14.87 -4.44
N SER A 212 13.55 -15.70 -4.76
CA SER A 212 13.64 -17.07 -4.22
C SER A 212 13.77 -17.13 -2.71
N ASP A 213 14.23 -16.06 -2.09
CA ASP A 213 14.41 -15.87 -0.65
C ASP A 213 13.26 -15.07 0.01
N ALA A 214 12.17 -14.78 -0.73
CA ALA A 214 11.03 -14.05 -0.20
C ALA A 214 10.41 -14.74 1.02
N CYS A 215 10.02 -13.93 2.02
CA CYS A 215 9.32 -14.38 3.20
C CYS A 215 7.84 -14.00 3.09
N PHE A 216 6.96 -14.98 3.31
CA PHE A 216 5.52 -14.76 3.30
C PHE A 216 4.94 -14.88 4.71
N VAL A 217 4.08 -13.95 5.09
CA VAL A 217 3.32 -13.97 6.33
C VAL A 217 1.84 -13.97 5.95
N LEU A 218 1.13 -15.03 6.39
CA LEU A 218 -0.27 -15.29 6.04
C LEU A 218 -1.18 -15.14 7.27
#